data_71651ff45689e69523e28c955447d2f4
#
_entry.id   71651ff45689e69523e28c955447d2f4
#
_cell.length_a   1.000
_cell.length_b   1.000
_cell.length_c   1.000
_cell.angle_alpha   90.00
_cell.angle_beta   90.00
_cell.angle_gamma   90.00
#
_symmetry.space_group_name_H-M   'P 1'
#
loop_
_entity.id
_entity.type
_entity.pdbx_description
1 polymer ?
#
loop_
_entity_poly.entity_id
_entity_poly.type
_entity_poly.pdbx_seq_one_letter_code
_entity_poly.pdbx_strand_id
1 'polypeptide(L)'
;DWVTAPPIEDTFVVNVGDLLARWTNDRFQSTPHRVVNSSGKERISLAMFVDPNWDMLIQPVAGAGETVRYEATRCADYVNERYNNAFGYRKAEGGR
;
A
#
# COMPACT_ATOMS: atom_id res chain seq x y z
N ASP A 1 -18.02 0.14 8.23
CA ASP A 1 -18.38 -1.29 8.42
C ASP A 1 -17.45 -2.18 7.61
N TRP A 2 -17.15 -3.37 8.15
CA TRP A 2 -16.36 -4.37 7.45
C TRP A 2 -17.19 -5.07 6.38
N VAL A 3 -16.60 -5.21 5.20
CA VAL A 3 -17.21 -5.93 4.07
C VAL A 3 -16.41 -7.19 3.81
N THR A 4 -17.08 -8.32 3.70
CA THR A 4 -16.42 -9.60 3.41
C THR A 4 -16.09 -9.70 1.94
N ALA A 5 -14.85 -10.08 1.63
CA ALA A 5 -14.43 -10.46 0.28
C ALA A 5 -14.39 -12.00 0.23
N PRO A 6 -15.44 -12.66 -0.27
CA PRO A 6 -15.47 -14.13 -0.33
C PRO A 6 -14.45 -14.64 -1.34
N PRO A 7 -13.82 -15.80 -1.07
CA PRO A 7 -12.90 -16.39 -2.03
C PRO A 7 -13.63 -16.81 -3.31
N ILE A 8 -13.02 -16.52 -4.44
CA ILE A 8 -13.48 -16.93 -5.76
C ILE A 8 -12.37 -17.76 -6.37
N GLU A 9 -12.69 -18.96 -6.81
CA GLU A 9 -11.72 -19.89 -7.40
C GLU A 9 -10.99 -19.24 -8.60
N ASP A 10 -9.72 -19.53 -8.72
CA ASP A 10 -8.84 -19.04 -9.80
C ASP A 10 -8.74 -17.50 -9.89
N THR A 11 -8.91 -16.81 -8.79
CA THR A 11 -8.77 -15.36 -8.74
C THR A 11 -7.78 -14.90 -7.68
N PHE A 12 -7.37 -13.64 -7.81
CA PHE A 12 -6.61 -12.92 -6.78
C PHE A 12 -7.46 -11.82 -6.19
N VAL A 13 -7.26 -11.54 -4.91
CA VAL A 13 -7.77 -10.31 -4.31
C VAL A 13 -6.70 -9.23 -4.47
N VAL A 14 -7.06 -8.15 -5.14
CA VAL A 14 -6.16 -7.01 -5.34
C VAL A 14 -6.60 -5.86 -4.46
N ASN A 15 -5.71 -5.44 -3.57
CA ASN A 15 -5.93 -4.30 -2.70
C ASN A 15 -5.14 -3.09 -3.19
N VAL A 16 -5.79 -1.94 -3.23
CA VAL A 16 -5.11 -0.67 -3.49
C VAL A 16 -4.29 -0.28 -2.26
N GLY A 17 -3.01 -0.05 -2.45
CA GLY A 17 -2.13 0.37 -1.38
C GLY A 17 -1.99 1.90 -1.27
N ASP A 18 -1.30 2.33 -0.21
CA ASP A 18 -1.11 3.75 0.08
C ASP A 18 -0.35 4.50 -1.02
N LEU A 19 0.61 3.84 -1.67
CA LEU A 19 1.37 4.46 -2.75
C LEU A 19 0.49 4.80 -3.96
N LEU A 20 -0.40 3.89 -4.35
CA LEU A 20 -1.33 4.15 -5.45
C LEU A 20 -2.34 5.23 -5.08
N ALA A 21 -2.83 5.23 -3.84
CA ALA A 21 -3.70 6.30 -3.35
C ALA A 21 -3.01 7.66 -3.45
N ARG A 22 -1.76 7.75 -2.99
CA ARG A 22 -0.93 8.96 -3.10
C ARG A 22 -0.70 9.37 -4.56
N TRP A 23 -0.33 8.42 -5.42
CA TRP A 23 -0.03 8.69 -6.84
C TRP A 23 -1.25 9.20 -7.60
N THR A 24 -2.43 8.72 -7.24
CA THR A 24 -3.69 9.15 -7.86
C THR A 24 -4.34 10.34 -7.17
N ASN A 25 -3.62 10.99 -6.27
CA ASN A 25 -4.14 12.14 -5.50
C ASN A 25 -5.45 11.80 -4.77
N ASP A 26 -5.50 10.60 -4.17
CA ASP A 26 -6.65 10.02 -3.44
C ASP A 26 -7.87 9.69 -4.30
N ARG A 27 -7.73 9.59 -5.61
CA ARG A 27 -8.81 9.04 -6.46
C ARG A 27 -9.07 7.58 -6.16
N PHE A 28 -8.00 6.79 -5.94
CA PHE A 28 -8.09 5.47 -5.36
C PHE A 28 -7.81 5.55 -3.87
N GLN A 29 -8.56 4.81 -3.09
CA GLN A 29 -8.41 4.79 -1.64
C GLN A 29 -7.71 3.50 -1.20
N SER A 30 -6.75 3.66 -0.30
CA SER A 30 -6.15 2.53 0.41
C SER A 30 -7.08 2.14 1.55
N THR A 31 -7.81 1.04 1.36
CA THR A 31 -8.80 0.60 2.33
C THR A 31 -8.17 -0.35 3.35
N PRO A 32 -8.35 -0.11 4.66
CA PRO A 32 -7.94 -1.07 5.69
C PRO A 32 -8.54 -2.43 5.44
N HIS A 33 -7.73 -3.46 5.54
CA HIS A 33 -8.14 -4.84 5.31
C HIS A 33 -7.46 -5.78 6.29
N ARG A 34 -8.09 -6.91 6.51
CA ARG A 34 -7.55 -7.95 7.40
C ARG A 34 -8.00 -9.31 6.93
N VAL A 35 -7.33 -10.33 7.41
CA VAL A 35 -7.71 -11.72 7.23
C VAL A 35 -8.09 -12.29 8.58
N VAL A 36 -9.27 -12.92 8.63
CA VAL A 36 -9.72 -13.65 9.83
C VAL A 36 -9.78 -15.12 9.48
N ASN A 37 -9.03 -15.93 10.20
CA ASN A 37 -9.10 -17.38 10.04
C ASN A 37 -10.16 -17.97 10.94
N SER A 38 -11.33 -18.23 10.40
CA SER A 38 -12.44 -18.85 11.11
C SER A 38 -12.63 -20.34 10.80
N SER A 39 -11.73 -20.94 10.02
CA SER A 39 -11.85 -22.32 9.56
C SER A 39 -11.54 -23.38 10.61
N GLY A 40 -10.85 -23.02 11.70
CA GLY A 40 -10.34 -23.96 12.71
C GLY A 40 -9.13 -24.78 12.23
N LYS A 41 -8.59 -24.48 11.06
CA LYS A 41 -7.43 -25.14 10.44
C LYS A 41 -6.31 -24.15 10.22
N GLU A 42 -5.09 -24.65 10.07
CA GLU A 42 -3.97 -23.81 9.64
C GLU A 42 -4.25 -23.17 8.29
N ARG A 43 -3.82 -21.95 8.14
CA ARG A 43 -3.99 -21.18 6.93
C ARG A 43 -2.68 -20.51 6.55
N ILE A 44 -2.31 -20.60 5.28
CA ILE A 44 -1.20 -19.90 4.69
C ILE A 44 -1.74 -18.82 3.76
N SER A 45 -1.25 -17.61 3.90
CA SER A 45 -1.52 -16.51 2.98
C SER A 45 -0.23 -16.10 2.28
N LEU A 46 -0.30 -15.90 0.98
CA LEU A 46 0.80 -15.38 0.18
C LEU A 46 0.44 -13.97 -0.28
N ALA A 47 1.14 -12.99 0.26
CA ALA A 47 0.99 -11.60 -0.15
C ALA A 47 2.08 -11.25 -1.16
N MET A 48 1.67 -10.61 -2.26
CA MET A 48 2.59 -10.09 -3.26
C MET A 48 2.38 -8.58 -3.38
N PHE A 49 3.48 -7.84 -3.23
CA PHE A 49 3.48 -6.39 -3.41
C PHE A 49 3.96 -6.06 -4.82
N VAL A 50 3.19 -5.24 -5.51
CA VAL A 50 3.55 -4.76 -6.85
C VAL A 50 3.88 -3.28 -6.72
N ASP A 51 5.16 -2.97 -6.87
CA ASP A 51 5.67 -1.61 -6.75
C ASP A 51 6.22 -1.14 -8.10
N PRO A 52 6.20 0.17 -8.38
CA PRO A 52 6.93 0.72 -9.53
C PRO A 52 8.44 0.57 -9.34
N ASN A 53 9.20 0.93 -10.36
CA ASN A 53 10.64 0.95 -10.26
C ASN A 53 11.12 1.77 -9.05
N TRP A 54 12.20 1.33 -8.44
CA TRP A 54 12.71 1.90 -7.20
C TRP A 54 13.06 3.39 -7.32
N ASP A 55 13.52 3.80 -8.49
CA ASP A 55 13.89 5.19 -8.80
C ASP A 55 12.74 6.01 -9.40
N MET A 56 11.55 5.43 -9.56
CA MET A 56 10.39 6.13 -10.11
C MET A 56 10.00 7.32 -9.24
N LEU A 57 9.86 8.48 -9.86
CA LEU A 57 9.29 9.66 -9.22
C LEU A 57 7.77 9.54 -9.15
N ILE A 58 7.26 9.45 -7.94
CA ILE A 58 5.82 9.39 -7.68
C ILE A 58 5.31 10.82 -7.49
N GLN A 59 4.73 11.35 -8.52
CA GLN A 59 4.14 12.68 -8.52
C GLN A 59 2.63 12.55 -8.63
N PRO A 60 1.84 13.11 -7.69
CA PRO A 60 0.40 12.98 -7.74
C PRO A 60 -0.18 13.47 -9.07
N VAL A 61 -1.02 12.65 -9.67
CA VAL A 61 -1.73 12.99 -10.88
C VAL A 61 -3.00 13.76 -10.51
N ALA A 62 -2.99 15.05 -10.76
CA ALA A 62 -4.12 15.94 -10.46
C ALA A 62 -4.66 16.55 -11.75
N GLY A 63 -5.98 16.67 -11.84
CA GLY A 63 -6.64 17.35 -12.93
C GLY A 63 -6.57 18.88 -12.81
N ALA A 64 -6.97 19.58 -13.85
CA ALA A 64 -7.04 21.04 -13.84
C ALA A 64 -7.98 21.53 -12.74
N GLY A 65 -7.50 22.45 -11.90
CA GLY A 65 -8.26 22.98 -10.76
C GLY A 65 -8.32 22.08 -9.54
N GLU A 66 -7.73 20.89 -9.60
CA GLU A 66 -7.64 19.96 -8.47
C GLU A 66 -6.47 20.33 -7.56
N THR A 67 -6.68 20.30 -6.26
CA THR A 67 -5.62 20.54 -5.28
C THR A 67 -4.70 19.33 -5.19
N VAL A 68 -3.41 19.54 -5.39
CA VAL A 68 -2.39 18.49 -5.17
C VAL A 68 -2.21 18.28 -3.67
N ARG A 69 -2.43 17.06 -3.21
CA ARG A 69 -2.46 16.70 -1.78
C ARG A 69 -1.14 16.22 -1.22
N TYR A 70 -0.22 15.82 -2.09
CA TYR A 70 1.05 15.20 -1.69
C TYR A 70 2.21 15.79 -2.47
N GLU A 71 3.37 15.84 -1.82
CA GLU A 71 4.61 16.16 -2.49
C GLU A 71 5.08 14.99 -3.36
N ALA A 72 5.83 15.30 -4.42
CA ALA A 72 6.51 14.28 -5.20
C ALA A 72 7.55 13.55 -4.34
N THR A 73 7.64 12.25 -4.49
CA THR A 73 8.64 11.42 -3.79
C THR A 73 9.12 10.30 -4.70
N ARG A 74 10.34 9.83 -4.49
CA ARG A 74 10.80 8.61 -5.15
C ARG A 74 10.21 7.39 -4.48
N CYS A 75 9.93 6.36 -5.26
CA CYS A 75 9.40 5.10 -4.73
C CYS A 75 10.26 4.56 -3.60
N ALA A 76 11.58 4.52 -3.78
CA ALA A 76 12.51 4.05 -2.76
C ALA A 76 12.40 4.83 -1.45
N ASP A 77 12.33 6.14 -1.51
CA ASP A 77 12.27 7.00 -0.33
C ASP A 77 10.96 6.77 0.42
N TYR A 78 9.85 6.70 -0.31
CA TYR A 78 8.54 6.43 0.28
C TYR A 78 8.49 5.06 0.97
N VAL A 79 8.93 4.02 0.30
CA VAL A 79 8.91 2.65 0.85
C VAL A 79 9.81 2.53 2.07
N ASN A 80 11.01 3.11 2.02
CA ASN A 80 11.93 3.11 3.15
C ASN A 80 11.36 3.87 4.35
N GLU A 81 10.74 5.00 4.13
CA GLU A 81 10.07 5.76 5.19
C GLU A 81 8.97 4.93 5.86
N ARG A 82 8.15 4.25 5.07
CA ARG A 82 7.08 3.37 5.58
C ARG A 82 7.66 2.22 6.41
N TYR A 83 8.72 1.58 5.95
CA TYR A 83 9.39 0.52 6.71
C TYR A 83 10.03 1.05 7.99
N ASN A 84 10.66 2.22 7.95
CA ASN A 84 11.25 2.84 9.12
C ASN A 84 10.18 3.18 10.18
N ASN A 85 9.01 3.57 9.76
CA ASN A 85 7.89 3.87 10.65
C ASN A 85 7.25 2.59 11.21
N ALA A 86 7.18 1.53 10.41
CA ALA A 86 6.60 0.25 10.82
C ALA A 86 7.53 -0.57 11.73
N PHE A 87 8.85 -0.50 11.49
CA PHE A 87 9.85 -1.27 12.21
C PHE A 87 10.76 -0.35 13.02
N GLY A 88 10.46 -0.21 14.31
CA GLY A 88 11.17 0.72 15.20
C GLY A 88 12.68 0.52 15.27
N TYR A 89 13.17 -0.73 15.13
CA TYR A 89 14.60 -1.02 15.15
C TYR A 89 15.35 -0.36 13.99
N ARG A 90 14.72 -0.17 12.85
CA ARG A 90 15.34 0.50 11.70
C ARG A 90 15.63 1.97 11.96
N LYS A 91 14.84 2.61 12.81
CA LYS A 91 15.12 3.99 13.23
C LYS A 91 16.37 4.07 14.11
N ALA A 92 16.56 3.07 14.98
CA ALA A 92 17.74 3.00 15.83
C ALA A 92 19.04 2.77 15.03
N GLU A 93 18.94 2.11 13.88
CA GLU A 93 20.08 1.84 12.97
C GLU A 93 20.32 2.94 11.93
N GLY A 94 19.67 4.08 12.05
CA GLY A 94 19.82 5.19 11.11
C GLY A 94 18.84 5.20 9.94
N GLY A 95 17.79 4.39 9.98
CA GLY A 95 16.66 4.51 9.07
C GLY A 95 16.89 4.13 7.62
N ARG A 96 17.64 3.09 7.36
CA ARG A 96 17.87 2.59 5.99
C ARG A 96 16.77 1.67 5.50
#